data_cd390f167dabef047501fdf234690af3
#
_entry.id   cd390f167dabef047501fdf234690af3
#
_cell.length_a   1.000
_cell.length_b   1.000
_cell.length_c   1.000
_cell.angle_alpha   90.00
_cell.angle_beta   90.00
_cell.angle_gamma   90.00
#
_symmetry.space_group_name_H-M   'P 1'
#
loop_
_entity.id
_entity.type
_entity.pdbx_description
1 polymer ?
#
loop_
_entity_poly.entity_id
_entity_poly.type
_entity_poly.pdbx_seq_one_letter_code
_entity_poly.pdbx_strand_id
1 'polypeptide(L)'
;MNGTPQSLERLFVVLRGPEPVDASMRVIDFSEPFSDRLRVVEQDHEWRPSGTDSELSRILVVPPFSKDDPRRRDAAAGWMNAASDDGQDSHIFVKAGDALVLWRPERAVVAYGGGQLAEVLEAVAEFCFVERLLAGLEREVSLGWPGVEQDTPLAYKIEATDLGRDPEIGLRARGVLQLRMRHVRAEPLVAQAPARFGRLAAELGEGLREQARCEQRLEVLDGQIEVQEYVYELASQRLGEFRHAREGFIIEVIIVALLAAEVVLLLVDLWFSHR
;
A
#
# COMPACT_ATOMS: atom_id res chain seq x y z
N MET A 1 -12.17 30.59 -14.77
CA MET A 1 -12.12 31.83 -13.96
C MET A 1 -11.64 31.41 -12.58
N ASN A 2 -10.35 31.62 -12.31
CA ASN A 2 -9.72 31.27 -11.04
C ASN A 2 -10.14 32.33 -10.02
N GLY A 3 -11.16 32.02 -9.19
CA GLY A 3 -11.51 32.87 -8.07
C GLY A 3 -10.38 32.89 -7.07
N THR A 4 -9.72 34.04 -6.93
CA THR A 4 -8.74 34.31 -5.88
C THR A 4 -9.46 34.14 -4.53
N PRO A 5 -8.92 33.34 -3.58
CA PRO A 5 -9.54 33.20 -2.27
C PRO A 5 -9.65 34.57 -1.59
N GLN A 6 -10.84 34.85 -1.02
CA GLN A 6 -11.03 36.06 -0.22
C GLN A 6 -10.15 35.95 1.04
N SER A 7 -9.72 37.05 1.60
CA SER A 7 -8.67 37.24 2.62
C SER A 7 -8.78 36.45 3.95
N LEU A 8 -9.66 35.49 4.05
CA LEU A 8 -9.88 34.58 5.21
C LEU A 8 -9.65 33.10 4.87
N GLU A 9 -9.37 32.77 3.61
CA GLU A 9 -9.14 31.41 3.18
C GLU A 9 -7.63 31.17 3.11
N ARG A 10 -7.17 30.07 3.73
CA ARG A 10 -5.75 29.69 3.79
C ARG A 10 -5.58 28.36 3.11
N LEU A 11 -4.64 28.26 2.19
CA LEU A 11 -4.31 27.02 1.51
C LEU A 11 -3.05 26.41 2.12
N PHE A 12 -3.13 25.15 2.47
CA PHE A 12 -2.00 24.35 2.98
C PHE A 12 -1.71 23.20 2.02
N VAL A 13 -0.44 22.83 1.93
CA VAL A 13 0.00 21.66 1.16
C VAL A 13 0.66 20.68 2.09
N VAL A 14 0.26 19.41 1.97
CA VAL A 14 0.87 18.29 2.68
C VAL A 14 1.93 17.68 1.79
N LEU A 15 3.17 17.69 2.24
CA LEU A 15 4.35 17.21 1.52
C LEU A 15 4.98 16.04 2.27
N ARG A 16 5.51 15.10 1.50
CA ARG A 16 6.37 14.02 1.98
C ARG A 16 7.77 14.22 1.44
N GLY A 17 8.79 14.29 2.28
CA GLY A 17 10.18 14.44 1.84
C GLY A 17 11.15 14.78 2.96
N PRO A 18 12.47 14.60 2.73
CA PRO A 18 13.52 14.74 3.73
C PRO A 18 14.03 16.16 3.97
N GLU A 19 13.54 17.17 3.22
CA GLU A 19 14.16 18.50 3.25
C GLU A 19 14.12 19.23 4.60
N PRO A 20 15.10 20.12 4.87
CA PRO A 20 15.17 20.87 6.11
C PRO A 20 13.97 21.82 6.27
N VAL A 21 13.50 21.91 7.49
CA VAL A 21 12.28 22.60 7.89
C VAL A 21 12.62 24.06 8.16
N ASP A 22 11.92 24.98 7.51
CA ASP A 22 11.83 26.35 7.99
C ASP A 22 10.98 26.37 9.27
N ALA A 23 11.32 27.22 10.25
CA ALA A 23 10.65 27.30 11.56
C ALA A 23 9.14 27.61 11.49
N SER A 24 8.64 28.03 10.31
CA SER A 24 7.22 28.27 10.03
C SER A 24 6.42 27.01 9.66
N MET A 25 7.09 25.88 9.40
CA MET A 25 6.47 24.65 8.92
C MET A 25 6.12 23.71 10.10
N ARG A 26 4.92 23.10 10.04
CA ARG A 26 4.62 21.98 10.91
C ARG A 26 5.17 20.70 10.34
N VAL A 27 5.87 19.96 11.17
CA VAL A 27 6.44 18.67 10.83
C VAL A 27 5.75 17.58 11.61
N ILE A 28 5.38 16.52 10.91
CA ILE A 28 4.85 15.29 11.46
C ILE A 28 5.85 14.20 11.14
N ASP A 29 6.58 13.74 12.16
CA ASP A 29 7.50 12.61 12.01
C ASP A 29 6.77 11.33 12.34
N PHE A 30 6.82 10.38 11.39
CA PHE A 30 6.39 9.01 11.63
C PHE A 30 7.57 8.22 12.17
N SER A 31 7.38 7.60 13.34
CA SER A 31 8.34 6.65 13.90
C SER A 31 8.38 5.38 13.03
N GLU A 32 9.50 4.64 13.16
CA GLU A 32 9.59 3.32 12.52
C GLU A 32 8.26 2.53 12.60
N PRO A 33 7.90 1.78 11.53
CA PRO A 33 8.78 1.33 10.45
C PRO A 33 8.84 2.23 9.21
N PHE A 34 8.15 3.35 9.18
CA PHE A 34 8.00 4.14 7.95
C PHE A 34 9.05 5.23 7.81
N SER A 35 9.64 5.73 8.93
CA SER A 35 10.67 6.79 8.93
C SER A 35 10.34 7.97 7.99
N ASP A 36 9.04 8.18 7.76
CA ASP A 36 8.54 9.20 6.86
C ASP A 36 8.33 10.51 7.61
N ARG A 37 8.58 11.60 6.93
CA ARG A 37 8.34 12.94 7.44
C ARG A 37 7.32 13.64 6.58
N LEU A 38 6.25 14.10 7.19
CA LEU A 38 5.27 14.97 6.57
C LEU A 38 5.50 16.42 6.98
N ARG A 39 5.27 17.30 6.05
CA ARG A 39 5.30 18.76 6.28
C ARG A 39 3.98 19.36 5.84
N VAL A 40 3.40 20.18 6.71
CA VAL A 40 2.22 20.97 6.39
C VAL A 40 2.67 22.41 6.21
N VAL A 41 2.63 22.91 5.00
CA VAL A 41 3.12 24.21 4.60
C VAL A 41 1.95 25.06 4.17
N GLU A 42 1.86 26.31 4.71
CA GLU A 42 0.93 27.29 4.20
C GLU A 42 1.44 27.77 2.85
N GLN A 43 0.60 27.68 1.82
CA GLN A 43 0.97 28.06 0.47
C GLN A 43 0.76 29.57 0.27
N ASP A 44 1.85 30.33 0.29
CA ASP A 44 1.87 31.69 -0.25
C ASP A 44 1.97 31.66 -1.77
N HIS A 45 1.59 32.74 -2.44
CA HIS A 45 1.53 32.83 -3.91
C HIS A 45 2.85 32.54 -4.64
N GLU A 46 4.00 32.56 -3.93
CA GLU A 46 5.34 32.35 -4.49
C GLU A 46 5.91 30.95 -4.21
N TRP A 47 5.27 30.14 -3.35
CA TRP A 47 5.82 28.85 -2.95
C TRP A 47 5.63 27.77 -4.03
N ARG A 48 6.70 27.05 -4.34
CA ARG A 48 6.69 25.85 -5.21
C ARG A 48 7.39 24.70 -4.51
N PRO A 49 6.84 23.45 -4.61
CA PRO A 49 7.53 22.28 -4.07
C PRO A 49 8.89 22.11 -4.73
N SER A 50 9.89 21.71 -3.95
CA SER A 50 11.19 21.31 -4.50
C SER A 50 11.04 19.99 -5.27
N GLY A 51 11.92 19.73 -6.24
CA GLY A 51 11.82 18.54 -7.09
C GLY A 51 11.97 17.19 -6.37
N THR A 52 12.28 17.18 -5.06
CA THR A 52 12.43 15.99 -4.21
C THR A 52 11.19 15.69 -3.37
N ASP A 53 10.26 16.63 -3.24
CA ASP A 53 9.04 16.49 -2.45
C ASP A 53 7.90 15.90 -3.27
N SER A 54 7.17 14.97 -2.69
CA SER A 54 5.90 14.49 -3.23
C SER A 54 4.74 15.18 -2.53
N GLU A 55 3.93 15.89 -3.30
CA GLU A 55 2.65 16.42 -2.81
C GLU A 55 1.68 15.27 -2.53
N LEU A 56 1.15 15.20 -1.31
CA LEU A 56 0.15 14.21 -0.93
C LEU A 56 -1.26 14.76 -1.06
N SER A 57 -1.49 16.00 -0.59
CA SER A 57 -2.81 16.60 -0.56
C SER A 57 -2.72 18.12 -0.42
N ARG A 58 -3.79 18.82 -0.82
CA ARG A 58 -4.03 20.23 -0.56
C ARG A 58 -5.18 20.41 0.40
N ILE A 59 -4.99 21.25 1.41
CA ILE A 59 -5.99 21.52 2.44
C ILE A 59 -6.40 22.99 2.36
N LEU A 60 -7.66 23.22 2.02
CA LEU A 60 -8.26 24.55 2.06
C LEU A 60 -8.91 24.78 3.44
N VAL A 61 -8.40 25.73 4.20
CA VAL A 61 -8.98 26.13 5.48
C VAL A 61 -9.92 27.32 5.25
N VAL A 62 -11.15 27.17 5.72
CA VAL A 62 -12.20 28.19 5.64
C VAL A 62 -12.77 28.44 7.04
N PRO A 63 -13.32 29.64 7.30
CA PRO A 63 -14.10 29.87 8.53
C PRO A 63 -15.28 28.89 8.63
N PRO A 64 -15.79 28.64 9.87
CA PRO A 64 -16.94 27.77 10.06
C PRO A 64 -18.12 28.14 9.15
N PHE A 65 -18.74 27.13 8.57
CA PHE A 65 -19.91 27.36 7.73
C PHE A 65 -21.07 27.90 8.57
N SER A 66 -21.50 29.12 8.29
CA SER A 66 -22.77 29.66 8.82
C SER A 66 -23.95 29.13 7.99
N LYS A 67 -25.13 28.96 8.62
CA LYS A 67 -26.35 28.62 7.91
C LYS A 67 -26.73 29.71 6.88
N ASP A 68 -26.28 30.92 7.11
CA ASP A 68 -26.63 32.11 6.33
C ASP A 68 -25.65 32.41 5.18
N ASP A 69 -24.59 31.58 5.00
CA ASP A 69 -23.62 31.78 3.91
C ASP A 69 -23.51 30.53 2.98
N PRO A 70 -24.57 30.29 2.15
CA PRO A 70 -24.54 29.19 1.19
C PRO A 70 -23.45 29.35 0.13
N ARG A 71 -23.09 30.59 -0.24
CA ARG A 71 -22.05 30.85 -1.27
C ARG A 71 -20.71 30.30 -0.91
N ARG A 72 -20.33 30.37 0.35
CA ARG A 72 -19.04 29.85 0.83
C ARG A 72 -19.02 28.33 0.82
N ARG A 73 -20.15 27.69 1.16
CA ARG A 73 -20.29 26.24 1.04
C ARG A 73 -20.18 25.77 -0.41
N ASP A 74 -20.85 26.47 -1.32
CA ASP A 74 -20.83 26.15 -2.75
C ASP A 74 -19.44 26.39 -3.35
N ALA A 75 -18.71 27.43 -2.90
CA ALA A 75 -17.33 27.68 -3.32
C ALA A 75 -16.39 26.58 -2.84
N ALA A 76 -16.49 26.13 -1.59
CA ALA A 76 -15.72 25.03 -1.03
C ALA A 76 -16.01 23.70 -1.77
N ALA A 77 -17.28 23.41 -2.04
CA ALA A 77 -17.69 22.25 -2.84
C ALA A 77 -17.14 22.34 -4.28
N GLY A 78 -17.23 23.53 -4.90
CA GLY A 78 -16.66 23.78 -6.22
C GLY A 78 -15.14 23.57 -6.27
N TRP A 79 -14.41 24.00 -5.23
CA TRP A 79 -12.98 23.77 -5.12
C TRP A 79 -12.63 22.27 -4.96
N MET A 80 -13.42 21.54 -4.17
CA MET A 80 -13.28 20.09 -4.02
C MET A 80 -13.49 19.37 -5.36
N ASN A 81 -14.46 19.78 -6.15
CA ASN A 81 -14.83 19.12 -7.40
C ASN A 81 -13.96 19.53 -8.60
N ALA A 82 -13.26 20.66 -8.52
CA ALA A 82 -12.45 21.19 -9.63
C ALA A 82 -11.26 20.30 -10.06
N ALA A 83 -10.96 19.22 -9.33
CA ALA A 83 -9.87 18.28 -9.63
C ALA A 83 -10.35 16.92 -10.16
N SER A 84 -11.66 16.68 -10.27
CA SER A 84 -12.19 15.38 -10.72
C SER A 84 -12.54 15.42 -12.19
N ASP A 85 -11.81 14.65 -13.00
CA ASP A 85 -12.28 14.24 -14.33
C ASP A 85 -13.22 12.99 -14.27
N ASP A 86 -13.22 12.26 -13.15
CA ASP A 86 -13.80 10.90 -13.07
C ASP A 86 -15.22 10.80 -12.50
N GLY A 87 -15.91 11.90 -12.20
CA GLY A 87 -17.33 11.84 -11.80
C GLY A 87 -17.67 11.02 -10.53
N GLN A 88 -16.67 10.55 -9.79
CA GLN A 88 -16.88 9.86 -8.49
C GLN A 88 -17.01 10.88 -7.37
N ASP A 89 -18.25 11.15 -6.97
CA ASP A 89 -18.64 12.06 -5.88
C ASP A 89 -18.45 11.49 -4.46
N SER A 90 -17.49 10.58 -4.24
CA SER A 90 -17.28 10.04 -2.91
C SER A 90 -16.44 11.00 -2.05
N HIS A 91 -17.13 11.89 -1.37
CA HIS A 91 -16.54 12.74 -0.33
C HIS A 91 -16.70 12.08 1.04
N ILE A 92 -15.62 12.08 1.82
CA ILE A 92 -15.68 11.76 3.24
C ILE A 92 -15.99 13.03 4.00
N PHE A 93 -16.99 12.97 4.87
CA PHE A 93 -17.43 14.07 5.69
C PHE A 93 -17.33 13.72 7.17
N VAL A 94 -16.52 14.47 7.91
CA VAL A 94 -16.34 14.26 9.35
C VAL A 94 -16.53 15.56 10.10
N LYS A 95 -17.22 15.47 11.22
CA LYS A 95 -17.40 16.58 12.16
C LYS A 95 -16.92 16.13 13.55
N ALA A 96 -16.00 16.91 14.13
CA ALA A 96 -15.57 16.73 15.52
C ALA A 96 -15.51 18.11 16.19
N GLY A 97 -16.22 18.27 17.30
CA GLY A 97 -16.38 19.56 17.95
C GLY A 97 -16.84 20.64 16.99
N ASP A 98 -16.06 21.73 16.87
CA ASP A 98 -16.33 22.86 15.97
C ASP A 98 -15.61 22.70 14.60
N ALA A 99 -14.85 21.63 14.42
CA ALA A 99 -14.18 21.33 13.16
C ALA A 99 -15.09 20.48 12.25
N LEU A 100 -15.06 20.82 10.96
CA LEU A 100 -15.74 20.07 9.91
C LEU A 100 -14.75 19.86 8.79
N VAL A 101 -14.56 18.59 8.40
CA VAL A 101 -13.65 18.19 7.35
C VAL A 101 -14.43 17.52 6.23
N LEU A 102 -14.25 18.03 5.01
CA LEU A 102 -14.59 17.30 3.79
C LEU A 102 -13.28 16.83 3.18
N TRP A 103 -13.18 15.54 2.92
CA TRP A 103 -11.96 14.97 2.37
C TRP A 103 -12.26 14.13 1.12
N ARG A 104 -11.29 14.15 0.20
CA ARG A 104 -11.18 13.24 -0.94
C ARG A 104 -9.70 13.05 -1.25
N PRO A 105 -9.31 12.04 -2.03
CA PRO A 105 -7.95 11.91 -2.48
C PRO A 105 -7.43 13.23 -3.07
N GLU A 106 -6.24 13.68 -2.63
CA GLU A 106 -5.53 14.89 -3.06
C GLU A 106 -6.08 16.24 -2.55
N ARG A 107 -7.28 16.30 -1.97
CA ARG A 107 -7.86 17.57 -1.48
C ARG A 107 -8.65 17.39 -0.19
N ALA A 108 -8.58 18.39 0.67
CA ALA A 108 -9.46 18.48 1.84
C ALA A 108 -9.92 19.93 2.06
N VAL A 109 -11.14 20.11 2.54
CA VAL A 109 -11.62 21.38 3.05
C VAL A 109 -11.81 21.24 4.55
N VAL A 110 -11.22 22.16 5.30
CA VAL A 110 -11.33 22.24 6.76
C VAL A 110 -12.07 23.53 7.12
N ALA A 111 -13.31 23.40 7.59
CA ALA A 111 -14.07 24.53 8.14
C ALA A 111 -13.86 24.56 9.65
N TYR A 112 -13.06 25.52 10.14
CA TYR A 112 -12.70 25.63 11.54
C TYR A 112 -12.37 27.07 11.94
N GLY A 113 -12.87 27.51 13.11
CA GLY A 113 -12.65 28.85 13.66
C GLY A 113 -11.96 28.89 15.05
N GLY A 114 -11.56 27.73 15.57
CA GLY A 114 -10.97 27.62 16.91
C GLY A 114 -9.46 27.83 16.95
N GLY A 115 -8.90 27.85 18.16
CA GLY A 115 -7.46 28.06 18.39
C GLY A 115 -6.57 26.85 18.11
N GLN A 116 -7.15 25.66 17.86
CA GLN A 116 -6.40 24.40 17.66
C GLN A 116 -6.29 24.00 16.18
N LEU A 117 -6.31 24.97 15.26
CA LEU A 117 -6.23 24.72 13.82
C LEU A 117 -5.06 23.79 13.46
N ALA A 118 -3.98 23.95 14.13
CA ALA A 118 -2.78 23.20 13.94
C ALA A 118 -2.93 21.70 14.22
N GLU A 119 -3.68 21.33 15.26
CA GLU A 119 -3.99 19.92 15.57
C GLU A 119 -4.95 19.32 14.53
N VAL A 120 -5.91 20.13 14.05
CA VAL A 120 -6.82 19.72 12.98
C VAL A 120 -6.07 19.44 11.68
N LEU A 121 -5.15 20.34 11.29
CA LEU A 121 -4.32 20.14 10.10
C LEU A 121 -3.42 18.91 10.21
N GLU A 122 -2.87 18.66 11.40
CA GLU A 122 -2.04 17.49 11.68
C GLU A 122 -2.83 16.19 11.51
N ALA A 123 -4.06 16.13 12.04
CA ALA A 123 -4.93 14.96 11.89
C ALA A 123 -5.29 14.70 10.42
N VAL A 124 -5.64 15.75 9.66
CA VAL A 124 -5.96 15.61 8.23
C VAL A 124 -4.73 15.19 7.42
N ALA A 125 -3.58 15.78 7.69
CA ALA A 125 -2.35 15.44 6.98
C ALA A 125 -1.89 14.00 7.25
N GLU A 126 -2.00 13.56 8.49
CA GLU A 126 -1.70 12.16 8.87
C GLU A 126 -2.66 11.20 8.17
N PHE A 127 -3.96 11.50 8.15
CA PHE A 127 -4.93 10.70 7.42
C PHE A 127 -4.64 10.65 5.92
N CYS A 128 -4.23 11.76 5.29
CA CYS A 128 -3.80 11.75 3.88
C CYS A 128 -2.64 10.78 3.62
N PHE A 129 -1.72 10.68 4.56
CA PHE A 129 -0.62 9.71 4.48
C PHE A 129 -1.11 8.26 4.60
N VAL A 130 -1.96 7.99 5.60
CA VAL A 130 -2.55 6.67 5.84
C VAL A 130 -3.34 6.19 4.61
N GLU A 131 -4.17 7.05 4.06
CA GLU A 131 -4.96 6.73 2.87
C GLU A 131 -4.07 6.45 1.65
N ARG A 132 -3.02 7.23 1.45
CA ARG A 132 -2.06 7.00 0.37
C ARG A 132 -1.31 5.67 0.54
N LEU A 133 -0.96 5.32 1.77
CA LEU A 133 -0.32 4.06 2.11
C LEU A 133 -1.25 2.88 1.80
N LEU A 134 -2.50 2.95 2.24
CA LEU A 134 -3.52 1.92 2.01
C LEU A 134 -3.82 1.75 0.52
N ALA A 135 -4.06 2.84 -0.20
CA ALA A 135 -4.27 2.82 -1.65
C ALA A 135 -3.05 2.26 -2.42
N GLY A 136 -1.84 2.48 -1.90
CA GLY A 136 -0.61 1.89 -2.43
C GLY A 136 -0.60 0.37 -2.29
N LEU A 137 -0.95 -0.15 -1.12
CA LEU A 137 -1.05 -1.59 -0.86
C LEU A 137 -2.13 -2.25 -1.72
N GLU A 138 -3.32 -1.63 -1.82
CA GLU A 138 -4.41 -2.10 -2.69
C GLU A 138 -3.98 -2.24 -4.15
N ARG A 139 -3.26 -1.23 -4.65
CA ARG A 139 -2.74 -1.26 -6.02
C ARG A 139 -1.74 -2.39 -6.23
N GLU A 140 -0.82 -2.59 -5.30
CA GLU A 140 0.19 -3.65 -5.42
C GLU A 140 -0.44 -5.04 -5.35
N VAL A 141 -1.39 -5.28 -4.45
CA VAL A 141 -2.17 -6.52 -4.38
C VAL A 141 -2.89 -6.76 -5.70
N SER A 142 -3.57 -5.73 -6.23
CA SER A 142 -4.29 -5.81 -7.51
C SER A 142 -3.37 -6.16 -8.68
N LEU A 143 -2.18 -5.56 -8.74
CA LEU A 143 -1.17 -5.84 -9.77
C LEU A 143 -0.59 -7.26 -9.68
N GLY A 144 -0.63 -7.89 -8.51
CA GLY A 144 -0.17 -9.26 -8.29
C GLY A 144 -1.09 -10.33 -8.90
N TRP A 145 -2.41 -10.07 -8.96
CA TRP A 145 -3.41 -11.07 -9.35
C TRP A 145 -3.20 -11.75 -10.70
N PRO A 146 -2.87 -11.06 -11.80
CA PRO A 146 -2.63 -11.72 -13.08
C PRO A 146 -1.51 -12.78 -13.01
N GLY A 147 -0.47 -12.52 -12.18
CA GLY A 147 0.59 -13.48 -11.94
C GLY A 147 0.10 -14.71 -11.16
N VAL A 148 -0.71 -14.49 -10.12
CA VAL A 148 -1.31 -15.56 -9.32
C VAL A 148 -2.21 -16.46 -10.16
N GLU A 149 -3.09 -15.87 -10.97
CA GLU A 149 -3.97 -16.61 -11.89
C GLU A 149 -3.18 -17.45 -12.88
N GLN A 150 -2.11 -16.89 -13.45
CA GLN A 150 -1.23 -17.60 -14.39
C GLN A 150 -0.51 -18.78 -13.73
N ASP A 151 -0.13 -18.67 -12.45
CA ASP A 151 0.67 -19.66 -11.73
C ASP A 151 -0.16 -20.65 -10.92
N THR A 152 -1.45 -20.39 -10.71
CA THR A 152 -2.38 -21.27 -10.01
C THR A 152 -2.33 -22.73 -10.48
N PRO A 153 -2.22 -23.05 -11.81
CA PRO A 153 -2.10 -24.45 -12.25
C PRO A 153 -0.91 -25.19 -11.64
N LEU A 154 0.21 -24.50 -11.34
CA LEU A 154 1.41 -25.11 -10.74
C LEU A 154 1.19 -25.59 -9.31
N ALA A 155 0.20 -25.07 -8.61
CA ALA A 155 -0.19 -25.54 -7.29
C ALA A 155 -0.84 -26.95 -7.31
N TYR A 156 -1.34 -27.37 -8.48
CA TYR A 156 -2.06 -28.65 -8.62
C TYR A 156 -1.30 -29.67 -9.47
N LYS A 157 -0.67 -29.25 -10.57
CA LYS A 157 -0.03 -30.13 -11.54
C LYS A 157 1.27 -29.52 -12.03
N ILE A 158 2.37 -30.27 -11.94
CA ILE A 158 3.68 -29.92 -12.47
C ILE A 158 4.04 -30.85 -13.63
N GLU A 159 4.55 -30.26 -14.71
CA GLU A 159 5.14 -30.96 -15.83
C GLU A 159 6.66 -30.72 -15.90
N ALA A 160 7.37 -31.54 -16.65
CA ALA A 160 8.83 -31.42 -16.76
C ALA A 160 9.31 -30.07 -17.32
N THR A 161 8.47 -29.42 -18.13
CA THR A 161 8.68 -28.09 -18.71
C THR A 161 8.59 -26.97 -17.67
N ASP A 162 7.88 -27.20 -16.57
CA ASP A 162 7.65 -26.19 -15.54
C ASP A 162 8.83 -26.00 -14.60
N LEU A 163 9.77 -26.95 -14.57
CA LEU A 163 10.99 -26.85 -13.74
C LEU A 163 11.83 -25.59 -14.02
N GLY A 164 11.77 -25.08 -15.26
CA GLY A 164 12.42 -23.84 -15.63
C GLY A 164 11.82 -22.59 -14.99
N ARG A 165 10.61 -22.67 -14.47
CA ARG A 165 9.87 -21.55 -13.85
C ARG A 165 10.16 -21.34 -12.36
N ASP A 166 10.87 -22.27 -11.73
CA ASP A 166 11.20 -22.22 -10.30
C ASP A 166 11.81 -20.87 -9.84
N PRO A 167 12.80 -20.28 -10.56
CA PRO A 167 13.35 -18.99 -10.16
C PRO A 167 12.32 -17.84 -10.22
N GLU A 168 11.39 -17.88 -11.19
CA GLU A 168 10.33 -16.88 -11.35
C GLU A 168 9.31 -17.00 -10.23
N ILE A 169 8.86 -18.22 -9.92
CA ILE A 169 7.95 -18.49 -8.80
C ILE A 169 8.58 -18.06 -7.48
N GLY A 170 9.85 -18.36 -7.24
CA GLY A 170 10.58 -17.92 -6.07
C GLY A 170 10.74 -16.41 -5.95
N LEU A 171 10.82 -15.67 -7.08
CA LEU A 171 10.83 -14.21 -7.09
C LEU A 171 9.46 -13.64 -6.72
N ARG A 172 8.37 -14.18 -7.30
CA ARG A 172 7.00 -13.77 -7.03
C ARG A 172 6.61 -14.06 -5.56
N ALA A 173 6.96 -15.24 -5.05
CA ALA A 173 6.75 -15.60 -3.63
C ALA A 173 7.43 -14.60 -2.69
N ARG A 174 8.68 -14.20 -2.98
CA ARG A 174 9.37 -13.16 -2.22
C ARG A 174 8.71 -11.80 -2.29
N GLY A 175 8.15 -11.44 -3.46
CA GLY A 175 7.39 -10.21 -3.65
C GLY A 175 6.15 -10.18 -2.76
N VAL A 176 5.39 -11.27 -2.70
CA VAL A 176 4.20 -11.39 -1.85
C VAL A 176 4.57 -11.35 -0.37
N LEU A 177 5.66 -12.00 0.05
CA LEU A 177 6.15 -11.91 1.43
C LEU A 177 6.56 -10.48 1.81
N GLN A 178 7.19 -9.72 0.91
CA GLN A 178 7.50 -8.31 1.14
C GLN A 178 6.23 -7.46 1.26
N LEU A 179 5.19 -7.76 0.48
CA LEU A 179 3.90 -7.12 0.55
C LEU A 179 3.22 -7.42 1.90
N ARG A 180 3.25 -8.68 2.38
CA ARG A 180 2.78 -9.10 3.70
C ARG A 180 3.48 -8.30 4.81
N MET A 181 4.81 -8.20 4.75
CA MET A 181 5.58 -7.45 5.76
C MET A 181 5.18 -5.96 5.79
N ARG A 182 4.92 -5.35 4.63
CA ARG A 182 4.45 -3.96 4.56
C ARG A 182 3.03 -3.81 5.08
N HIS A 183 2.13 -4.75 4.78
CA HIS A 183 0.78 -4.79 5.32
C HIS A 183 0.79 -4.81 6.85
N VAL A 184 1.49 -5.77 7.47
CA VAL A 184 1.60 -5.90 8.93
C VAL A 184 2.17 -4.64 9.59
N ARG A 185 3.15 -3.99 8.93
CA ARG A 185 3.71 -2.73 9.42
C ARG A 185 2.75 -1.55 9.29
N ALA A 186 1.89 -1.55 8.26
CA ALA A 186 0.91 -0.49 8.04
C ALA A 186 -0.28 -0.59 9.01
N GLU A 187 -0.63 -1.79 9.46
CA GLU A 187 -1.80 -2.07 10.28
C GLU A 187 -1.96 -1.14 11.48
N PRO A 188 -0.96 -0.93 12.37
CA PRO A 188 -1.12 -0.05 13.52
C PRO A 188 -1.39 1.41 13.16
N LEU A 189 -0.86 1.89 12.02
CA LEU A 189 -1.08 3.27 11.56
C LEU A 189 -2.46 3.44 10.93
N VAL A 190 -2.93 2.41 10.23
CA VAL A 190 -4.22 2.44 9.55
C VAL A 190 -5.36 2.27 10.53
N ALA A 191 -5.20 1.37 11.54
CA ALA A 191 -6.24 1.02 12.48
C ALA A 191 -6.56 2.12 13.50
N GLN A 192 -5.57 2.92 13.93
CA GLN A 192 -5.74 3.87 15.02
C GLN A 192 -5.08 5.22 14.75
N ALA A 193 -5.73 6.29 15.25
CA ALA A 193 -5.11 7.60 15.28
C ALA A 193 -3.91 7.62 16.26
N PRO A 194 -2.84 8.38 15.96
CA PRO A 194 -1.67 8.45 16.82
C PRO A 194 -2.00 8.89 18.24
N ALA A 195 -1.45 8.18 19.24
CA ALA A 195 -1.67 8.49 20.68
C ALA A 195 -1.16 9.89 21.10
N ARG A 196 -0.31 10.52 20.28
CA ARG A 196 0.18 11.90 20.52
C ARG A 196 -0.86 12.98 20.24
N PHE A 197 -1.94 12.65 19.56
CA PHE A 197 -2.96 13.62 19.20
C PHE A 197 -3.75 14.08 20.43
N GLY A 198 -4.07 15.40 20.48
CA GLY A 198 -5.07 15.92 21.37
C GLY A 198 -6.45 15.35 21.06
N ARG A 199 -7.41 15.54 21.97
CA ARG A 199 -8.76 14.95 21.82
C ARG A 199 -9.43 15.27 20.50
N LEU A 200 -9.36 16.53 20.04
CA LEU A 200 -9.99 16.96 18.79
C LEU A 200 -9.37 16.30 17.57
N ALA A 201 -8.03 16.25 17.53
CA ALA A 201 -7.28 15.61 16.44
C ALA A 201 -7.52 14.10 16.40
N ALA A 202 -7.57 13.43 17.55
CA ALA A 202 -7.87 12.01 17.65
C ALA A 202 -9.29 11.71 17.14
N GLU A 203 -10.29 12.46 17.59
CA GLU A 203 -11.69 12.30 17.17
C GLU A 203 -11.85 12.52 15.65
N LEU A 204 -11.15 13.50 15.08
CA LEU A 204 -11.12 13.72 13.63
C LEU A 204 -10.42 12.56 12.88
N GLY A 205 -9.26 12.14 13.35
CA GLY A 205 -8.48 11.07 12.74
C GLY A 205 -9.22 9.73 12.74
N GLU A 206 -9.90 9.40 13.83
CA GLU A 206 -10.74 8.20 13.95
C GLU A 206 -11.97 8.30 13.02
N GLY A 207 -12.68 9.45 13.03
CA GLY A 207 -13.83 9.65 12.17
C GLY A 207 -13.49 9.58 10.68
N LEU A 208 -12.32 10.08 10.27
CA LEU A 208 -11.85 9.97 8.88
C LEU A 208 -11.57 8.51 8.50
N ARG A 209 -10.90 7.74 9.38
CA ARG A 209 -10.63 6.32 9.15
C ARG A 209 -11.90 5.48 9.08
N GLU A 210 -12.86 5.75 9.96
CA GLU A 210 -14.16 5.07 9.98
C GLU A 210 -14.93 5.33 8.68
N GLN A 211 -15.05 6.58 8.26
CA GLN A 211 -15.75 6.95 7.02
C GLN A 211 -15.04 6.41 5.77
N ALA A 212 -13.71 6.34 5.77
CA ALA A 212 -12.91 5.72 4.71
C ALA A 212 -12.91 4.19 4.77
N ARG A 213 -13.52 3.61 5.81
CA ARG A 213 -13.54 2.14 6.06
C ARG A 213 -12.13 1.52 6.04
N CYS A 214 -11.17 2.22 6.62
CA CYS A 214 -9.78 1.83 6.56
C CYS A 214 -9.54 0.43 7.13
N GLU A 215 -10.14 0.10 8.26
CA GLU A 215 -10.05 -1.22 8.90
C GLU A 215 -10.63 -2.32 8.01
N GLN A 216 -11.82 -2.12 7.44
CA GLN A 216 -12.45 -3.10 6.55
C GLN A 216 -11.62 -3.34 5.26
N ARG A 217 -11.05 -2.26 4.69
CA ARG A 217 -10.16 -2.36 3.52
C ARG A 217 -8.89 -3.13 3.85
N LEU A 218 -8.32 -2.89 5.04
CA LEU A 218 -7.14 -3.61 5.52
C LEU A 218 -7.41 -5.11 5.70
N GLU A 219 -8.57 -5.48 6.26
CA GLU A 219 -9.01 -6.88 6.41
C GLU A 219 -9.18 -7.57 5.04
N VAL A 220 -9.78 -6.88 4.07
CA VAL A 220 -9.90 -7.42 2.70
C VAL A 220 -8.52 -7.64 2.07
N LEU A 221 -7.59 -6.70 2.27
CA LEU A 221 -6.21 -6.84 1.78
C LEU A 221 -5.49 -8.03 2.41
N ASP A 222 -5.68 -8.24 3.72
CA ASP A 222 -5.12 -9.37 4.45
C ASP A 222 -5.51 -10.69 3.81
N GLY A 223 -6.81 -10.89 3.59
CA GLY A 223 -7.32 -12.10 2.92
C GLY A 223 -6.83 -12.26 1.48
N GLN A 224 -6.67 -11.16 0.74
CA GLN A 224 -6.13 -11.23 -0.63
C GLN A 224 -4.64 -11.59 -0.66
N ILE A 225 -3.86 -11.08 0.27
CA ILE A 225 -2.43 -11.41 0.40
C ILE A 225 -2.29 -12.88 0.81
N GLU A 226 -3.11 -13.36 1.75
CA GLU A 226 -3.12 -14.76 2.20
C GLU A 226 -3.35 -15.73 1.03
N VAL A 227 -4.30 -15.44 0.15
CA VAL A 227 -4.54 -16.26 -1.05
C VAL A 227 -3.33 -16.27 -1.97
N GLN A 228 -2.68 -15.12 -2.20
CA GLN A 228 -1.48 -15.05 -3.02
C GLN A 228 -0.31 -15.84 -2.41
N GLU A 229 -0.08 -15.73 -1.09
CA GLU A 229 0.93 -16.49 -0.36
C GLU A 229 0.69 -17.99 -0.49
N TYR A 230 -0.56 -18.43 -0.28
CA TYR A 230 -0.92 -19.84 -0.36
C TYR A 230 -0.66 -20.45 -1.74
N VAL A 231 -1.01 -19.76 -2.82
CA VAL A 231 -0.75 -20.24 -4.19
C VAL A 231 0.74 -20.41 -4.45
N TYR A 232 1.57 -19.41 -4.07
CA TYR A 232 3.01 -19.49 -4.31
C TYR A 232 3.72 -20.47 -3.39
N GLU A 233 3.24 -20.67 -2.16
CA GLU A 233 3.74 -21.72 -1.26
C GLU A 233 3.50 -23.10 -1.85
N LEU A 234 2.26 -23.41 -2.27
CA LEU A 234 1.94 -24.67 -2.92
C LEU A 234 2.73 -24.89 -4.21
N ALA A 235 2.81 -23.88 -5.08
CA ALA A 235 3.56 -23.99 -6.34
C ALA A 235 5.03 -24.29 -6.08
N SER A 236 5.65 -23.60 -5.11
CA SER A 236 7.04 -23.83 -4.72
C SER A 236 7.26 -25.23 -4.14
N GLN A 237 6.34 -25.66 -3.27
CA GLN A 237 6.40 -27.02 -2.70
C GLN A 237 6.30 -28.08 -3.79
N ARG A 238 5.34 -27.98 -4.70
CA ARG A 238 5.14 -28.93 -5.79
C ARG A 238 6.34 -28.99 -6.75
N LEU A 239 6.91 -27.83 -7.11
CA LEU A 239 8.11 -27.77 -7.92
C LEU A 239 9.30 -28.47 -7.23
N GLY A 240 9.45 -28.26 -5.92
CA GLY A 240 10.45 -28.94 -5.10
C GLY A 240 10.27 -30.46 -5.07
N GLU A 241 9.05 -30.94 -4.78
CA GLU A 241 8.70 -32.36 -4.77
C GLU A 241 9.00 -33.03 -6.12
N PHE A 242 8.57 -32.37 -7.22
CA PHE A 242 8.81 -32.91 -8.58
C PHE A 242 10.30 -32.96 -8.93
N ARG A 243 11.09 -31.96 -8.52
CA ARG A 243 12.54 -31.94 -8.70
C ARG A 243 13.20 -33.12 -7.98
N HIS A 244 12.87 -33.31 -6.70
CA HIS A 244 13.42 -34.42 -5.91
C HIS A 244 13.01 -35.80 -6.45
N ALA A 245 11.75 -35.96 -6.87
CA ALA A 245 11.31 -37.20 -7.50
C ALA A 245 12.09 -37.48 -8.81
N ARG A 246 12.35 -36.47 -9.63
CA ARG A 246 13.13 -36.62 -10.87
C ARG A 246 14.60 -36.95 -10.59
N GLU A 247 15.21 -36.29 -9.62
CA GLU A 247 16.57 -36.57 -9.21
C GLU A 247 16.70 -38.02 -8.68
N GLY A 248 15.76 -38.47 -7.85
CA GLY A 248 15.67 -39.85 -7.38
C GLY A 248 15.58 -40.85 -8.54
N PHE A 249 14.68 -40.60 -9.49
CA PHE A 249 14.53 -41.44 -10.67
C PHE A 249 15.80 -41.53 -11.53
N ILE A 250 16.55 -40.45 -11.70
CA ILE A 250 17.83 -40.44 -12.44
C ILE A 250 18.85 -41.32 -11.71
N ILE A 251 18.93 -41.22 -10.38
CA ILE A 251 19.82 -42.04 -9.57
C ILE A 251 19.46 -43.53 -9.71
N GLU A 252 18.17 -43.86 -9.65
CA GLU A 252 17.73 -45.26 -9.86
C GLU A 252 18.12 -45.81 -11.22
N VAL A 253 17.92 -45.01 -12.28
CA VAL A 253 18.33 -45.41 -13.65
C VAL A 253 19.83 -45.63 -13.74
N ILE A 254 20.66 -44.78 -13.11
CA ILE A 254 22.09 -44.96 -13.07
C ILE A 254 22.48 -46.28 -12.33
N ILE A 255 21.87 -46.58 -11.19
CA ILE A 255 22.12 -47.80 -10.44
C ILE A 255 21.73 -49.01 -11.29
N VAL A 256 20.58 -49.02 -11.93
CA VAL A 256 20.17 -50.12 -12.82
C VAL A 256 21.11 -50.28 -13.99
N ALA A 257 21.60 -49.20 -14.61
CA ALA A 257 22.58 -49.25 -15.68
C ALA A 257 23.94 -49.85 -15.23
N LEU A 258 24.40 -49.50 -14.03
CA LEU A 258 25.64 -50.03 -13.47
C LEU A 258 25.51 -51.52 -13.18
N LEU A 259 24.40 -51.98 -12.57
CA LEU A 259 24.13 -53.40 -12.32
C LEU A 259 24.05 -54.19 -13.62
N ALA A 260 23.41 -53.65 -14.65
CA ALA A 260 23.35 -54.27 -15.96
C ALA A 260 24.76 -54.42 -16.59
N ALA A 261 25.58 -53.38 -16.47
CA ALA A 261 26.98 -53.42 -16.93
C ALA A 261 27.79 -54.47 -16.20
N GLU A 262 27.65 -54.61 -14.88
CA GLU A 262 28.30 -55.67 -14.08
C GLU A 262 27.91 -57.06 -14.53
N VAL A 263 26.61 -57.32 -14.76
CA VAL A 263 26.12 -58.59 -15.28
C VAL A 263 26.73 -58.90 -16.67
N VAL A 264 26.81 -57.93 -17.55
CA VAL A 264 27.46 -58.11 -18.86
C VAL A 264 28.92 -58.44 -18.71
N LEU A 265 29.67 -57.81 -17.84
CA LEU A 265 31.07 -58.07 -17.59
C LEU A 265 31.29 -59.51 -17.04
N LEU A 266 30.45 -59.95 -16.10
CA LEU A 266 30.45 -61.31 -15.59
C LEU A 266 30.18 -62.35 -16.67
N LEU A 267 29.26 -62.12 -17.56
CA LEU A 267 28.96 -63.00 -18.69
C LEU A 267 30.13 -63.05 -19.70
N VAL A 268 30.79 -61.94 -19.95
CA VAL A 268 31.99 -61.89 -20.79
C VAL A 268 33.16 -62.66 -20.16
N ASP A 269 33.40 -62.50 -18.88
CA ASP A 269 34.43 -63.22 -18.12
C ASP A 269 34.19 -64.72 -18.12
N LEU A 270 32.96 -65.15 -17.86
CA LEU A 270 32.55 -66.53 -17.94
C LEU A 270 32.78 -67.13 -19.33
N TRP A 271 32.47 -66.38 -20.38
CA TRP A 271 32.66 -66.82 -21.76
C TRP A 271 34.13 -66.97 -22.13
N PHE A 272 35.02 -66.08 -21.67
CA PHE A 272 36.44 -66.19 -21.86
C PHE A 272 37.11 -67.29 -21.01
N SER A 273 36.56 -67.54 -19.80
CA SER A 273 37.04 -68.58 -18.90
C SER A 273 36.76 -70.05 -19.38
N HIS A 274 35.72 -70.16 -20.25
CA HIS A 274 35.33 -71.48 -20.83
C HIS A 274 35.98 -71.78 -22.16
N ARG A 275 36.85 -70.92 -22.70
CA ARG A 275 37.67 -71.16 -23.90
C ARG A 275 39.10 -71.47 -23.51
#